data_f0acb275a394d838707cdaa54d13b3fe
#
_entry.id   f0acb275a394d838707cdaa54d13b3fe
#
_cell.length_a   1.000
_cell.length_b   1.000
_cell.length_c   1.000
_cell.angle_alpha   90.00
_cell.angle_beta   90.00
_cell.angle_gamma   90.00
#
_symmetry.space_group_name_H-M   'P 1'
#
loop_
_entity.id
_entity.type
_entity.pdbx_description
1 polymer ?
#
loop_
_entity_poly.entity_id
_entity_poly.type
_entity_poly.pdbx_seq_one_letter_code
_entity_poly.pdbx_strand_id
1 'polypeptide(L)'
;MDFIKSIAIAATGMRAEAGRMRVIAENIANADSTASKPGGDPYHRRIVTFRTELDRDLDAHVVALGKVANDQSDFRIRHEPDNPMADAKGDVKYPNVNSLVEMTDFRDAQRSYEANINVISSTKRMLQRTLDILKT
;
A
#
# COMPACT_ATOMS: atom_id res chain seq x y z
N MET A 1 17.00 23.00 13.59
CA MET A 1 16.04 22.10 12.91
C MET A 1 16.52 21.89 11.49
N ASP A 2 16.64 20.67 11.07
CA ASP A 2 17.08 20.35 9.71
C ASP A 2 15.84 20.18 8.80
N PHE A 3 15.46 21.27 8.11
CA PHE A 3 14.31 21.29 7.21
C PHE A 3 14.47 20.33 6.03
N ILE A 4 15.69 20.16 5.53
CA ILE A 4 15.98 19.26 4.42
C ILE A 4 15.77 17.80 4.85
N LYS A 5 16.27 17.45 6.02
CA LYS A 5 16.10 16.13 6.64
C LYS A 5 14.60 15.81 6.83
N SER A 6 13.82 16.77 7.34
CA SER A 6 12.38 16.61 7.53
C SER A 6 11.62 16.38 6.21
N ILE A 7 11.98 17.11 5.16
CA ILE A 7 11.39 16.91 3.81
C ILE A 7 11.77 15.55 3.26
N ALA A 8 13.03 15.14 3.40
CA ALA A 8 13.51 13.86 2.90
C ALA A 8 12.82 12.68 3.60
N ILE A 9 12.68 12.71 4.93
CA ILE A 9 11.97 11.69 5.70
C ILE A 9 10.51 11.61 5.27
N ALA A 10 9.81 12.74 5.16
CA ALA A 10 8.42 12.75 4.69
C ALA A 10 8.27 12.21 3.26
N ALA A 11 9.24 12.48 2.37
CA ALA A 11 9.25 11.96 1.02
C ALA A 11 9.42 10.42 0.98
N THR A 12 10.20 9.83 1.90
CA THR A 12 10.30 8.36 1.99
C THR A 12 9.00 7.75 2.49
N GLY A 13 8.33 8.38 3.47
CA GLY A 13 6.99 7.98 3.92
C GLY A 13 5.96 8.01 2.80
N MET A 14 5.92 9.08 2.00
CA MET A 14 5.04 9.16 0.82
C MET A 14 5.30 8.04 -0.18
N ARG A 15 6.56 7.71 -0.44
CA ARG A 15 6.95 6.65 -1.38
C ARG A 15 6.50 5.28 -0.88
N ALA A 16 6.63 5.04 0.42
CA ALA A 16 6.20 3.80 1.06
C ALA A 16 4.66 3.65 1.01
N GLU A 17 3.91 4.72 1.32
CA GLU A 17 2.44 4.69 1.26
C GLU A 17 1.92 4.58 -0.19
N ALA A 18 2.57 5.22 -1.16
CA ALA A 18 2.24 5.04 -2.57
C ALA A 18 2.41 3.58 -3.02
N GLY A 19 3.47 2.91 -2.57
CA GLY A 19 3.67 1.49 -2.82
C GLY A 19 2.59 0.61 -2.16
N ARG A 20 2.19 0.93 -0.93
CA ARG A 20 1.08 0.27 -0.23
C ARG A 20 -0.24 0.44 -0.98
N MET A 21 -0.59 1.66 -1.37
CA MET A 21 -1.81 1.93 -2.15
C MET A 21 -1.86 1.15 -3.45
N ARG A 22 -0.73 1.02 -4.15
CA ARG A 22 -0.65 0.22 -5.38
C ARG A 22 -0.99 -1.25 -5.13
N VAL A 23 -0.44 -1.87 -4.07
CA VAL A 23 -0.72 -3.28 -3.75
C VAL A 23 -2.18 -3.47 -3.32
N ILE A 24 -2.74 -2.54 -2.56
CA ILE A 24 -4.16 -2.57 -2.19
C ILE A 24 -5.05 -2.45 -3.44
N ALA A 25 -4.71 -1.57 -4.37
CA ALA A 25 -5.44 -1.43 -5.64
C ALA A 25 -5.37 -2.71 -6.49
N GLU A 26 -4.22 -3.40 -6.52
CA GLU A 26 -4.08 -4.71 -7.16
C GLU A 26 -4.98 -5.76 -6.49
N ASN A 27 -5.07 -5.79 -5.15
CA ASN A 27 -5.97 -6.66 -4.42
C ASN A 27 -7.43 -6.40 -4.78
N ILE A 28 -7.86 -5.14 -4.78
CA ILE A 28 -9.23 -4.75 -5.13
C ILE A 28 -9.56 -5.16 -6.56
N ALA A 29 -8.67 -4.87 -7.51
CA ALA A 29 -8.87 -5.20 -8.92
C ALA A 29 -9.01 -6.71 -9.16
N ASN A 30 -8.38 -7.54 -8.33
CA ASN A 30 -8.40 -8.99 -8.45
C ASN A 30 -9.37 -9.66 -7.46
N ALA A 31 -10.17 -8.92 -6.71
CA ALA A 31 -11.03 -9.46 -5.65
C ALA A 31 -12.05 -10.50 -6.15
N ASP A 32 -12.51 -10.37 -7.37
CA ASP A 32 -13.48 -11.26 -8.01
C ASP A 32 -12.92 -12.01 -9.22
N SER A 33 -11.58 -12.04 -9.37
CA SER A 33 -10.93 -12.84 -10.41
C SER A 33 -11.06 -14.34 -10.08
N THR A 34 -11.10 -15.17 -11.11
CA THR A 34 -11.10 -16.63 -10.96
C THR A 34 -9.77 -17.22 -11.43
N ALA A 35 -9.53 -18.49 -11.11
CA ALA A 35 -8.37 -19.20 -11.62
C ALA A 35 -8.40 -19.32 -13.16
N SER A 36 -7.25 -19.51 -13.78
CA SER A 36 -7.14 -19.70 -15.23
C SER A 36 -7.48 -21.13 -15.68
N LYS A 37 -7.71 -22.05 -14.73
CA LYS A 37 -8.03 -23.46 -15.00
C LYS A 37 -9.09 -23.92 -14.00
N PRO A 38 -10.00 -24.84 -14.40
CA PRO A 38 -10.98 -25.43 -13.49
C PRO A 38 -10.33 -26.03 -12.24
N GLY A 39 -10.85 -25.70 -11.05
CA GLY A 39 -10.32 -26.16 -9.77
C GLY A 39 -8.95 -25.60 -9.36
N GLY A 40 -8.37 -24.70 -10.15
CA GLY A 40 -7.11 -24.03 -9.85
C GLY A 40 -7.21 -23.02 -8.72
N ASP A 41 -6.06 -22.51 -8.29
CA ASP A 41 -6.01 -21.45 -7.27
C ASP A 41 -6.11 -20.07 -7.94
N PRO A 42 -6.97 -19.18 -7.42
CA PRO A 42 -7.11 -17.80 -7.90
C PRO A 42 -5.97 -16.92 -7.39
N TYR A 43 -6.10 -15.62 -7.60
CA TYR A 43 -5.20 -14.61 -7.05
C TYR A 43 -5.14 -14.70 -5.51
N HIS A 44 -3.93 -14.66 -4.95
CA HIS A 44 -3.73 -14.51 -3.50
C HIS A 44 -3.68 -13.04 -3.14
N ARG A 45 -4.37 -12.65 -2.06
CA ARG A 45 -4.22 -11.34 -1.45
C ARG A 45 -2.75 -11.05 -1.19
N ARG A 46 -2.28 -9.88 -1.57
CA ARG A 46 -0.92 -9.43 -1.29
C ARG A 46 -0.90 -8.53 -0.07
N ILE A 47 0.07 -8.74 0.79
CA ILE A 47 0.29 -7.98 2.02
C ILE A 47 1.63 -7.26 1.91
N VAL A 48 1.64 -6.00 2.32
CA VAL A 48 2.83 -5.16 2.37
C VAL A 48 3.21 -4.91 3.81
N THR A 49 4.50 -4.99 4.10
CA THR A 49 5.07 -4.58 5.38
C THR A 49 5.96 -3.36 5.18
N PHE A 50 6.07 -2.53 6.20
CA PHE A 50 7.06 -1.45 6.25
C PHE A 50 8.28 -1.91 7.03
N ARG A 51 9.42 -1.35 6.69
CA ARG A 51 10.66 -1.52 7.44
C ARG A 51 11.31 -0.16 7.67
N THR A 52 12.05 -0.07 8.76
CA THR A 52 12.86 1.11 9.05
C THR A 52 14.27 0.85 8.54
N GLU A 53 14.82 1.79 7.80
CA GLU A 53 16.20 1.78 7.32
C GLU A 53 16.95 3.01 7.83
N LEU A 54 18.23 2.86 8.14
CA LEU A 54 19.10 3.99 8.42
C LEU A 54 19.65 4.52 7.09
N ASP A 55 19.20 5.70 6.71
CA ASP A 55 19.80 6.46 5.61
C ASP A 55 21.05 7.18 6.14
N ARG A 56 22.23 6.76 5.69
CA ARG A 56 23.51 7.28 6.16
C ARG A 56 23.81 8.67 5.65
N ASP A 57 23.26 9.05 4.49
CA ASP A 57 23.46 10.38 3.91
C ASP A 57 22.64 11.43 4.68
N LEU A 58 21.46 11.02 5.14
CA LEU A 58 20.58 11.85 5.97
C LEU A 58 20.91 11.75 7.46
N ASP A 59 21.68 10.74 7.88
CA ASP A 59 21.88 10.37 9.30
C ASP A 59 20.51 10.33 10.03
N ALA A 60 19.56 9.58 9.45
CA ALA A 60 18.20 9.47 9.96
C ALA A 60 17.57 8.13 9.62
N HIS A 61 16.66 7.68 10.46
CA HIS A 61 15.81 6.53 10.16
C HIS A 61 14.71 6.94 9.21
N VAL A 62 14.58 6.20 8.11
CA VAL A 62 13.55 6.40 7.07
C VAL A 62 12.68 5.16 6.96
N VAL A 63 11.49 5.34 6.41
CA VAL A 63 10.55 4.25 6.13
C VAL A 63 10.75 3.76 4.71
N ALA A 64 10.88 2.46 4.55
CA ALA A 64 10.92 1.79 3.26
C ALA A 64 9.84 0.71 3.17
N LEU A 65 9.38 0.45 1.93
CA LEU A 65 8.49 -0.66 1.67
C LEU A 65 9.27 -1.97 1.84
N GLY A 66 8.74 -2.86 2.66
CA GLY A 66 9.29 -4.21 2.84
C GLY A 66 8.88 -5.14 1.69
N LYS A 67 9.05 -6.43 1.91
CA LYS A 67 8.64 -7.44 0.93
C LYS A 67 7.12 -7.49 0.81
N VAL A 68 6.63 -7.66 -0.41
CA VAL A 68 5.25 -8.03 -0.69
C VAL A 68 5.16 -9.55 -0.55
N ALA A 69 4.28 -10.02 0.33
CA ALA A 69 4.02 -11.43 0.58
C ALA A 69 2.58 -11.79 0.22
N ASN A 70 2.34 -13.05 -0.09
CA ASN A 70 0.98 -13.55 -0.27
C ASN A 70 0.37 -13.90 1.10
N ASP A 71 -0.88 -13.50 1.30
CA ASP A 71 -1.68 -13.92 2.43
C ASP A 71 -2.03 -15.41 2.27
N GLN A 72 -1.70 -16.21 3.28
CA GLN A 72 -1.92 -17.66 3.29
C GLN A 72 -3.30 -18.06 3.83
N SER A 73 -4.20 -17.11 4.06
CA SER A 73 -5.57 -17.40 4.48
C SER A 73 -6.35 -18.12 3.38
N ASP A 74 -7.39 -18.85 3.79
CA ASP A 74 -8.20 -19.65 2.88
C ASP A 74 -8.93 -18.81 1.84
N PHE A 75 -9.08 -19.38 0.64
CA PHE A 75 -9.86 -18.80 -0.43
C PHE A 75 -11.35 -18.80 -0.11
N ARG A 76 -12.08 -17.85 -0.68
CA ARG A 76 -13.54 -17.86 -0.65
C ARG A 76 -14.05 -18.89 -1.66
N ILE A 77 -14.96 -19.77 -1.24
CA ILE A 77 -15.55 -20.78 -2.09
C ILE A 77 -17.01 -20.40 -2.34
N ARG A 78 -17.44 -20.49 -3.61
CA ARG A 78 -18.84 -20.34 -4.03
C ARG A 78 -19.25 -21.55 -4.85
N HIS A 79 -20.46 -22.06 -4.60
CA HIS A 79 -21.04 -23.13 -5.40
C HIS A 79 -21.68 -22.58 -6.66
N GLU A 80 -21.00 -22.75 -7.79
CA GLU A 80 -21.41 -22.22 -9.11
C GLU A 80 -21.16 -23.33 -10.17
N PRO A 81 -22.02 -24.37 -10.24
CA PRO A 81 -21.78 -25.53 -11.11
C PRO A 81 -21.76 -25.20 -12.61
N ASP A 82 -22.43 -24.12 -13.01
CA ASP A 82 -22.45 -23.65 -14.40
C ASP A 82 -21.21 -22.82 -14.79
N ASN A 83 -20.34 -22.51 -13.84
CA ASN A 83 -19.15 -21.73 -14.10
C ASN A 83 -18.08 -22.63 -14.76
N PRO A 84 -17.47 -22.21 -15.89
CA PRO A 84 -16.44 -23.00 -16.56
C PRO A 84 -15.18 -23.22 -15.71
N MET A 85 -14.99 -22.48 -14.64
CA MET A 85 -13.87 -22.62 -13.68
C MET A 85 -14.21 -23.45 -12.45
N ALA A 86 -15.45 -24.02 -12.39
CA ALA A 86 -15.87 -24.90 -11.31
C ALA A 86 -15.04 -26.18 -11.27
N ASP A 87 -14.82 -26.70 -10.10
CA ASP A 87 -14.23 -28.02 -9.89
C ASP A 87 -15.24 -29.17 -10.15
N ALA A 88 -14.82 -30.41 -9.94
CA ALA A 88 -15.69 -31.58 -10.11
C ALA A 88 -16.91 -31.61 -9.16
N LYS A 89 -16.91 -30.76 -8.11
CA LYS A 89 -18.02 -30.64 -7.15
C LYS A 89 -18.93 -29.42 -7.45
N GLY A 90 -18.58 -28.64 -8.47
CA GLY A 90 -19.29 -27.39 -8.82
C GLY A 90 -18.87 -26.19 -7.98
N ASP A 91 -17.73 -26.25 -7.31
CA ASP A 91 -17.24 -25.17 -6.47
C ASP A 91 -16.17 -24.34 -7.21
N VAL A 92 -16.28 -23.01 -7.09
CA VAL A 92 -15.32 -22.04 -7.63
C VAL A 92 -14.59 -21.34 -6.50
N LYS A 93 -13.27 -21.33 -6.58
CA LYS A 93 -12.43 -20.59 -5.63
C LYS A 93 -12.28 -19.15 -6.08
N TYR A 94 -12.49 -18.22 -5.16
CA TYR A 94 -12.26 -16.78 -5.31
C TYR A 94 -11.14 -16.31 -4.39
N PRO A 95 -10.46 -15.19 -4.72
CA PRO A 95 -9.38 -14.66 -3.90
C PRO A 95 -9.81 -14.41 -2.47
N ASN A 96 -8.86 -14.53 -1.55
CA ASN A 96 -9.01 -14.22 -0.13
C ASN A 96 -8.96 -12.70 0.13
N VAL A 97 -9.51 -11.91 -0.77
CA VAL A 97 -9.60 -10.44 -0.70
C VAL A 97 -10.99 -10.03 -0.21
N ASN A 98 -11.02 -9.16 0.79
CA ASN A 98 -12.23 -8.45 1.21
C ASN A 98 -12.17 -7.01 0.73
N SER A 99 -12.91 -6.68 -0.32
CA SER A 99 -12.88 -5.35 -0.95
C SER A 99 -13.19 -4.21 0.02
N LEU A 100 -14.07 -4.43 1.01
CA LEU A 100 -14.40 -3.39 2.00
C LEU A 100 -13.21 -3.09 2.93
N VAL A 101 -12.50 -4.13 3.36
CA VAL A 101 -11.29 -3.99 4.19
C VAL A 101 -10.20 -3.30 3.37
N GLU A 102 -9.97 -3.73 2.14
CA GLU A 102 -8.99 -3.10 1.25
C GLU A 102 -9.30 -1.62 0.99
N MET A 103 -10.58 -1.25 0.77
CA MET A 103 -10.99 0.14 0.61
C MET A 103 -10.71 0.99 1.86
N THR A 104 -10.89 0.41 3.04
CA THR A 104 -10.57 1.08 4.30
C THR A 104 -9.06 1.28 4.44
N ASP A 105 -8.28 0.25 4.17
CA ASP A 105 -6.82 0.31 4.17
C ASP A 105 -6.28 1.31 3.14
N PHE A 106 -6.92 1.39 1.97
CA PHE A 106 -6.58 2.38 0.96
C PHE A 106 -6.77 3.81 1.45
N ARG A 107 -7.91 4.09 2.10
CA ARG A 107 -8.19 5.41 2.70
C ARG A 107 -7.19 5.77 3.79
N ASP A 108 -6.79 4.82 4.61
CA ASP A 108 -5.81 5.06 5.66
C ASP A 108 -4.43 5.36 5.07
N ALA A 109 -4.01 4.62 4.03
CA ALA A 109 -2.78 4.90 3.30
C ALA A 109 -2.82 6.28 2.61
N GLN A 110 -3.96 6.66 2.03
CA GLN A 110 -4.16 7.97 1.44
C GLN A 110 -4.03 9.09 2.48
N ARG A 111 -4.64 8.95 3.65
CA ARG A 111 -4.51 9.93 4.74
C ARG A 111 -3.06 10.10 5.19
N SER A 112 -2.33 8.99 5.34
CA SER A 112 -0.91 9.01 5.71
C SER A 112 -0.07 9.70 4.62
N TYR A 113 -0.36 9.44 3.35
CA TYR A 113 0.27 10.10 2.22
C TYR A 113 0.03 11.61 2.23
N GLU A 114 -1.22 12.04 2.41
CA GLU A 114 -1.61 13.45 2.52
C GLU A 114 -0.97 14.15 3.73
N ALA A 115 -0.86 13.45 4.87
CA ALA A 115 -0.16 13.98 6.04
C ALA A 115 1.31 14.29 5.73
N ASN A 116 2.01 13.40 5.02
CA ASN A 116 3.39 13.64 4.59
C ASN A 116 3.51 14.81 3.60
N ILE A 117 2.56 14.98 2.68
CA ILE A 117 2.48 16.18 1.81
C ILE A 117 2.37 17.45 2.65
N ASN A 118 1.53 17.44 3.68
CA ASN A 118 1.34 18.58 4.56
C ASN A 118 2.60 18.91 5.37
N VAL A 119 3.36 17.91 5.80
CA VAL A 119 4.67 18.10 6.44
C VAL A 119 5.63 18.80 5.48
N ILE A 120 5.76 18.34 4.25
CA ILE A 120 6.64 18.95 3.23
C ILE A 120 6.22 20.39 2.98
N SER A 121 4.93 20.63 2.76
CA SER A 121 4.39 21.98 2.48
C SER A 121 4.61 22.93 3.65
N SER A 122 4.42 22.47 4.87
CA SER A 122 4.65 23.27 6.09
C SER A 122 6.13 23.58 6.29
N THR A 123 7.00 22.60 6.07
CA THR A 123 8.45 22.76 6.18
C THR A 123 8.96 23.76 5.14
N LYS A 124 8.46 23.69 3.89
CA LYS A 124 8.79 24.68 2.85
C LYS A 124 8.37 26.09 3.24
N ARG A 125 7.17 26.27 3.78
CA ARG A 125 6.70 27.60 4.27
C ARG A 125 7.55 28.13 5.41
N MET A 126 7.95 27.27 6.36
CA MET A 126 8.87 27.68 7.44
C MET A 126 10.22 28.10 6.92
N LEU A 127 10.79 27.34 5.97
CA LEU A 127 12.04 27.69 5.32
C LEU A 127 11.96 29.05 4.61
N GLN A 128 10.89 29.28 3.85
CA GLN A 128 10.68 30.55 3.15
C GLN A 128 10.60 31.72 4.11
N ARG A 129 9.85 31.61 5.19
CA ARG A 129 9.76 32.65 6.23
C ARG A 129 11.11 32.94 6.90
N THR A 130 11.91 31.91 7.14
CA THR A 130 13.26 32.06 7.69
C THR A 130 14.16 32.84 6.74
N LEU A 131 14.09 32.55 5.43
CA LEU A 131 14.85 33.28 4.41
C LEU A 131 14.37 34.71 4.27
N ASP A 132 13.08 34.99 4.39
CA ASP A 132 12.53 36.35 4.32
C ASP A 132 12.98 37.21 5.51
N ILE A 133 13.10 36.65 6.70
CA ILE A 133 13.64 37.35 7.89
C ILE A 133 15.13 37.66 7.72
N LEU A 134 15.89 36.81 7.03
CA LEU A 134 17.33 37.04 6.82
C LEU A 134 17.63 38.05 5.71
N LYS A 135 16.64 38.44 4.89
CA LYS A 135 16.77 39.40 3.82
C LYS A 135 16.46 40.82 4.26
N THR A 136 15.91 40.99 5.47
CA THR A 136 15.66 42.29 6.10
C THR A 136 16.85 42.70 6.98
#